data_6de62763cf434bc907312b26f8d95a6d
#
_entry.id   6de62763cf434bc907312b26f8d95a6d
#
_cell.length_a   1.000
_cell.length_b   1.000
_cell.length_c   1.000
_cell.angle_alpha   90.00
_cell.angle_beta   90.00
_cell.angle_gamma   90.00
#
_symmetry.space_group_name_H-M   'P 1'
#
loop_
_entity.id
_entity.type
_entity.pdbx_description
1 polymer ?
#
loop_
_entity_poly.entity_id
_entity_poly.type
_entity_poly.pdbx_seq_one_letter_code
_entity_poly.pdbx_strand_id
1 'polypeptide(L)'
;MEIHILDSETIAQNVARTLTGNYWLGDLSSSGSLIVHYVGRSDTCLHRRLKEQAAKHKWEAFSFRPTDKFCLPLKEAFDIECREYHLLKPRDNKMHPDAPSGLTNYSCRYCELEANLSSAPVDEGGVY
;
A
#
# COMPACT_ATOMS: atom_id res chain seq x y z
N MET A 1 -7.84 -10.83 5.21
CA MET A 1 -6.64 -10.62 4.38
C MET A 1 -5.68 -11.77 4.62
N GLU A 2 -5.31 -12.49 3.58
CA GLU A 2 -4.35 -13.57 3.70
C GLU A 2 -2.94 -13.05 3.86
N ILE A 3 -2.19 -13.68 4.74
CA ILE A 3 -0.80 -13.31 5.04
C ILE A 3 0.10 -14.43 4.58
N HIS A 4 1.15 -14.08 3.84
CA HIS A 4 2.10 -15.03 3.26
C HIS A 4 3.52 -14.69 3.71
N ILE A 5 4.36 -15.70 3.79
CA ILE A 5 5.79 -15.48 4.05
C ILE A 5 6.40 -14.78 2.83
N LEU A 6 7.20 -13.77 3.06
CA LEU A 6 7.81 -12.98 1.99
C LEU A 6 9.08 -13.66 1.49
N ASP A 7 8.91 -14.65 0.64
CA ASP A 7 10.03 -15.32 -0.04
C ASP A 7 9.64 -15.63 -1.49
N SER A 8 10.63 -15.92 -2.29
CA SER A 8 10.46 -16.12 -3.72
C SER A 8 9.54 -17.30 -4.05
N GLU A 9 9.63 -18.37 -3.29
CA GLU A 9 8.81 -19.56 -3.52
C GLU A 9 7.34 -19.31 -3.22
N THR A 10 7.05 -18.68 -2.09
CA THR A 10 5.68 -18.35 -1.68
C THR A 10 5.05 -17.38 -2.67
N ILE A 11 5.80 -16.39 -3.14
CA ILE A 11 5.33 -15.45 -4.15
C ILE A 11 4.97 -16.20 -5.43
N ALA A 12 5.84 -17.11 -5.89
CA ALA A 12 5.60 -17.88 -7.09
C ALA A 12 4.33 -18.74 -7.00
N GLN A 13 4.03 -19.25 -5.81
CA GLN A 13 2.85 -20.09 -5.58
C GLN A 13 1.54 -19.30 -5.49
N ASN A 14 1.59 -18.06 -5.05
CA ASN A 14 0.39 -17.31 -4.68
C ASN A 14 0.10 -16.09 -5.56
N VAL A 15 1.09 -15.55 -6.26
CA VAL A 15 0.95 -14.31 -7.01
C VAL A 15 1.23 -14.55 -8.49
N ALA A 16 0.19 -14.50 -9.30
CA ALA A 16 0.33 -14.70 -10.74
C ALA A 16 1.13 -13.54 -11.36
N ARG A 17 1.88 -13.85 -12.43
CA ARG A 17 2.74 -12.87 -13.09
C ARG A 17 1.98 -11.79 -13.85
N THR A 18 0.69 -11.99 -14.06
CA THR A 18 -0.18 -11.04 -14.77
C THR A 18 -0.87 -10.03 -13.85
N LEU A 19 -0.71 -10.18 -12.54
CA LEU A 19 -1.41 -9.33 -11.58
C LEU A 19 -0.73 -7.99 -11.38
N THR A 20 -1.55 -6.96 -11.28
CA THR A 20 -1.18 -5.65 -10.74
C THR A 20 -1.94 -5.45 -9.44
N GLY A 21 -1.57 -4.50 -8.63
CA GLY A 21 -2.31 -4.23 -7.41
C GLY A 21 -1.46 -3.68 -6.27
N ASN A 22 -2.04 -3.79 -5.08
CA ASN A 22 -1.45 -3.28 -3.85
C ASN A 22 -0.82 -4.40 -3.04
N TYR A 23 0.14 -4.04 -2.20
CA TYR A 23 0.74 -4.99 -1.27
C TYR A 23 1.11 -4.32 0.05
N TRP A 24 1.16 -5.13 1.08
CA TRP A 24 1.53 -4.73 2.44
C TRP A 24 2.67 -5.62 2.90
N LEU A 25 3.73 -5.03 3.40
CA LEU A 25 4.90 -5.76 3.89
C LEU A 25 5.09 -5.48 5.37
N GLY A 26 5.53 -6.48 6.11
CA GLY A 26 5.77 -6.28 7.51
C GLY A 26 6.20 -7.54 8.22
N ASP A 27 6.01 -7.55 9.53
CA ASP A 27 6.40 -8.65 10.37
C ASP A 27 5.16 -9.34 10.94
N LEU A 28 5.34 -10.58 11.33
CA LEU A 28 4.27 -11.34 11.96
C LEU A 28 4.23 -11.01 13.45
N SER A 29 3.01 -10.73 13.93
CA SER A 29 2.79 -10.58 15.36
C SER A 29 2.75 -11.95 16.03
N SER A 30 2.77 -11.97 17.36
CA SER A 30 2.66 -13.23 18.11
C SER A 30 1.33 -13.95 17.86
N SER A 31 0.30 -13.21 17.45
CA SER A 31 -1.01 -13.79 17.12
C SER A 31 -1.15 -14.19 15.64
N GLY A 32 -0.10 -14.00 14.84
CA GLY A 32 -0.13 -14.33 13.41
C GLY A 32 -0.71 -13.23 12.53
N SER A 33 -0.92 -12.04 13.05
CA SER A 33 -1.35 -10.88 12.27
C SER A 33 -0.16 -10.20 11.61
N LEU A 34 -0.43 -9.43 10.56
CA LEU A 34 0.61 -8.67 9.88
C LEU A 34 0.76 -7.29 10.53
N ILE A 35 1.95 -7.01 11.04
CA ILE A 35 2.30 -5.68 11.49
C ILE A 35 2.88 -4.95 10.29
N VAL A 36 2.11 -4.05 9.71
CA VAL A 36 2.45 -3.41 8.44
C VAL A 36 3.52 -2.33 8.64
N HIS A 37 4.64 -2.49 7.94
CA HIS A 37 5.74 -1.52 7.95
C HIS A 37 5.93 -0.82 6.61
N TYR A 38 5.30 -1.33 5.57
CA TYR A 38 5.42 -0.75 4.23
C TYR A 38 4.17 -1.07 3.41
N VAL A 39 3.67 -0.07 2.70
CA VAL A 39 2.60 -0.25 1.73
C VAL A 39 3.09 0.16 0.35
N GLY A 40 2.66 -0.56 -0.68
CA GLY A 40 3.09 -0.26 -2.02
C GLY A 40 2.07 -0.71 -3.06
N ARG A 41 2.43 -0.48 -4.30
CA ARG A 41 1.65 -0.99 -5.43
C ARG A 41 2.57 -1.31 -6.60
N SER A 42 2.08 -2.15 -7.49
CA SER A 42 2.71 -2.34 -8.78
C SER A 42 1.66 -2.17 -9.87
N ASP A 43 1.94 -1.27 -10.80
CA ASP A 43 1.06 -0.99 -11.92
C ASP A 43 1.37 -1.89 -13.12
N THR A 44 2.41 -2.69 -13.04
CA THR A 44 2.85 -3.56 -14.13
C THR A 44 2.89 -5.03 -13.77
N CYS A 45 3.58 -5.40 -12.70
CA CYS A 45 3.72 -6.79 -12.29
C CYS A 45 3.94 -6.89 -10.79
N LEU A 46 2.89 -7.27 -10.07
CA LEU A 46 2.93 -7.42 -8.62
C LEU A 46 3.91 -8.52 -8.21
N HIS A 47 3.93 -9.63 -8.94
CA HIS A 47 4.83 -10.75 -8.70
C HIS A 47 6.30 -10.30 -8.70
N ARG A 48 6.70 -9.57 -9.74
CA ARG A 48 8.08 -9.08 -9.85
C ARG A 48 8.42 -8.10 -8.73
N ARG A 49 7.52 -7.18 -8.43
CA ARG A 49 7.74 -6.18 -7.38
C ARG A 49 7.91 -6.85 -6.02
N LEU A 50 7.09 -7.85 -5.72
CA LEU A 50 7.20 -8.57 -4.45
C LEU A 50 8.52 -9.34 -4.36
N LYS A 51 9.00 -9.91 -5.47
CA LYS A 51 10.32 -10.56 -5.48
C LYS A 51 11.45 -9.56 -5.23
N GLU A 52 11.36 -8.37 -5.79
CA GLU A 52 12.33 -7.30 -5.52
C GLU A 52 12.33 -6.93 -4.03
N GLN A 53 11.15 -6.85 -3.43
CA GLN A 53 11.05 -6.56 -2.01
C GLN A 53 11.59 -7.71 -1.15
N ALA A 54 11.30 -8.95 -1.51
CA ALA A 54 11.81 -10.11 -0.79
C ALA A 54 13.35 -10.15 -0.79
N ALA A 55 13.97 -9.73 -1.89
CA ALA A 55 15.43 -9.70 -2.02
C ALA A 55 16.09 -8.72 -1.05
N LYS A 56 15.36 -7.76 -0.51
CA LYS A 56 15.89 -6.82 0.47
C LYS A 56 16.03 -7.41 1.87
N HIS A 57 15.37 -8.52 2.16
CA HIS A 57 15.39 -9.21 3.46
C HIS A 57 15.04 -8.30 4.64
N LYS A 58 14.10 -7.38 4.44
CA LYS A 58 13.68 -6.43 5.48
C LYS A 58 12.43 -6.85 6.23
N TRP A 59 11.56 -7.63 5.58
CA TRP A 59 10.25 -7.97 6.14
C TRP A 59 10.01 -9.46 6.07
N GLU A 60 9.24 -9.99 7.03
CA GLU A 60 8.97 -11.43 7.12
C GLU A 60 7.82 -11.88 6.23
N ALA A 61 6.81 -11.01 6.06
CA ALA A 61 5.54 -11.42 5.50
C ALA A 61 4.93 -10.35 4.62
N PHE A 62 3.98 -10.78 3.79
CA PHE A 62 3.24 -9.87 2.93
C PHE A 62 1.79 -10.26 2.81
N SER A 63 0.99 -9.29 2.39
CA SER A 63 -0.36 -9.50 1.91
C SER A 63 -0.51 -8.71 0.61
N PHE A 64 -1.48 -9.06 -0.22
CA PHE A 64 -1.68 -8.34 -1.48
C PHE A 64 -3.14 -8.32 -1.87
N ARG A 65 -3.50 -7.33 -2.69
CA ARG A 65 -4.83 -7.19 -3.26
C ARG A 65 -4.69 -6.91 -4.75
N PRO A 66 -5.14 -7.85 -5.62
CA PRO A 66 -5.13 -7.60 -7.06
C PRO A 66 -6.06 -6.45 -7.42
N THR A 67 -5.67 -5.67 -8.42
CA THR A 67 -6.51 -4.60 -8.94
C THR A 67 -7.60 -5.20 -9.83
N ASP A 68 -8.80 -4.65 -9.71
CA ASP A 68 -9.93 -5.07 -10.55
C ASP A 68 -9.69 -4.66 -11.99
N LYS A 69 -9.72 -5.62 -12.90
CA LYS A 69 -9.49 -5.41 -14.33
C LYS A 69 -10.58 -4.57 -15.00
N PHE A 70 -11.75 -4.50 -14.41
CA PHE A 70 -12.93 -3.86 -15.00
C PHE A 70 -13.14 -2.43 -14.52
N CYS A 71 -12.36 -1.96 -13.54
CA CYS A 71 -12.38 -0.59 -13.08
C CYS A 71 -11.19 0.15 -13.65
N LEU A 72 -10.99 1.40 -13.25
CA LEU A 72 -9.79 2.14 -13.60
C LEU A 72 -8.65 1.65 -12.69
N PRO A 73 -7.90 0.63 -13.10
CA PRO A 73 -7.02 -0.09 -12.18
C PRO A 73 -5.94 0.79 -11.56
N LEU A 74 -5.38 1.71 -12.33
CA LEU A 74 -4.32 2.57 -11.83
C LEU A 74 -4.84 3.53 -10.76
N LYS A 75 -6.03 4.08 -10.97
CA LYS A 75 -6.65 4.99 -10.01
C LYS A 75 -7.01 4.27 -8.73
N GLU A 76 -7.64 3.09 -8.83
CA GLU A 76 -8.03 2.31 -7.68
C GLU A 76 -6.82 1.94 -6.82
N ALA A 77 -5.78 1.42 -7.43
CA ALA A 77 -4.58 1.01 -6.71
C ALA A 77 -3.89 2.21 -6.06
N PHE A 78 -3.85 3.35 -6.74
CA PHE A 78 -3.28 4.58 -6.18
C PHE A 78 -4.10 5.07 -4.98
N ASP A 79 -5.43 5.07 -5.10
CA ASP A 79 -6.30 5.48 -3.99
C ASP A 79 -6.11 4.59 -2.75
N ILE A 80 -6.00 3.28 -2.97
CA ILE A 80 -5.79 2.33 -1.87
C ILE A 80 -4.42 2.56 -1.23
N GLU A 81 -3.38 2.72 -2.02
CA GLU A 81 -2.04 2.98 -1.50
C GLU A 81 -2.01 4.27 -0.68
N CYS A 82 -2.61 5.33 -1.20
CA CYS A 82 -2.69 6.60 -0.48
C CYS A 82 -3.46 6.45 0.83
N ARG A 83 -4.59 5.78 0.80
CA ARG A 83 -5.39 5.55 2.01
C ARG A 83 -4.59 4.81 3.08
N GLU A 84 -3.93 3.72 2.68
CA GLU A 84 -3.17 2.93 3.64
C GLU A 84 -1.94 3.67 4.14
N TYR A 85 -1.29 4.43 3.27
CA TYR A 85 -0.17 5.27 3.67
C TYR A 85 -0.57 6.29 4.75
N HIS A 86 -1.69 6.98 4.56
CA HIS A 86 -2.15 8.00 5.51
C HIS A 86 -2.71 7.38 6.81
N LEU A 87 -3.44 6.27 6.69
CA LEU A 87 -4.06 5.64 7.87
C LEU A 87 -3.06 4.87 8.72
N LEU A 88 -2.18 4.10 8.11
CA LEU A 88 -1.26 3.22 8.83
C LEU A 88 0.03 3.94 9.22
N LYS A 89 0.41 4.99 8.50
CA LYS A 89 1.69 5.69 8.68
C LYS A 89 2.84 4.70 8.82
N PRO A 90 3.06 3.84 7.80
CA PRO A 90 4.00 2.74 7.93
C PRO A 90 5.43 3.24 8.14
N ARG A 91 6.13 2.57 9.03
CA ARG A 91 7.48 2.96 9.44
C ARG A 91 8.45 3.13 8.26
N ASP A 92 8.35 2.26 7.26
CA ASP A 92 9.33 2.20 6.18
C ASP A 92 8.92 2.95 4.90
N ASN A 93 7.75 3.57 4.87
CA ASN A 93 7.34 4.45 3.79
C ASN A 93 7.88 5.86 4.05
N LYS A 94 8.97 6.19 3.40
CA LYS A 94 9.65 7.48 3.60
C LYS A 94 9.08 8.60 2.75
N MET A 95 8.39 8.24 1.66
CA MET A 95 7.83 9.20 0.72
C MET A 95 6.39 8.85 0.43
N HIS A 96 5.60 9.90 0.15
CA HIS A 96 4.22 9.71 -0.28
C HIS A 96 4.17 8.94 -1.59
N PRO A 97 3.16 8.06 -1.79
CA PRO A 97 3.01 7.35 -3.06
C PRO A 97 2.90 8.30 -4.25
N ASP A 98 3.58 7.95 -5.35
CA ASP A 98 3.52 8.70 -6.58
C ASP A 98 2.30 8.30 -7.40
N ALA A 99 1.66 9.27 -8.04
CA ALA A 99 0.57 8.98 -8.96
C ALA A 99 1.08 8.19 -10.15
N PRO A 100 0.27 7.26 -10.70
CA PRO A 100 0.64 6.52 -11.90
C PRO A 100 0.91 7.46 -13.07
N SER A 101 1.86 7.11 -13.92
CA SER A 101 2.28 7.94 -15.03
C SER A 101 1.17 8.25 -16.04
N GLY A 102 0.13 7.42 -16.09
CA GLY A 102 -1.01 7.66 -16.97
C GLY A 102 -2.10 8.53 -16.39
N LEU A 103 -1.99 8.93 -15.12
CA LEU A 103 -3.01 9.74 -14.44
C LEU A 103 -2.49 11.16 -14.22
N THR A 104 -2.72 12.02 -15.23
CA THR A 104 -2.40 13.42 -15.09
C THR A 104 -3.52 14.15 -14.34
N ASN A 105 -3.17 15.17 -13.58
CA ASN A 105 -4.10 15.98 -12.80
C ASN A 105 -4.86 15.20 -11.70
N TYR A 106 -4.35 14.06 -11.31
CA TYR A 106 -4.95 13.27 -10.24
C TYR A 106 -4.11 13.41 -8.97
N SER A 107 -4.73 13.85 -7.89
CA SER A 107 -4.05 14.06 -6.62
C SER A 107 -4.62 13.15 -5.53
N CYS A 108 -3.85 12.97 -4.48
CA CYS A 108 -4.27 12.17 -3.33
C CYS A 108 -5.31 12.92 -2.51
N ARG A 109 -6.52 12.39 -2.44
CA ARG A 109 -7.61 12.98 -1.66
C ARG A 109 -7.30 13.00 -0.15
N TYR A 110 -6.47 12.09 0.32
CA TYR A 110 -6.13 12.00 1.74
C TYR A 110 -5.16 13.09 2.17
N CYS A 111 -4.28 13.55 1.27
CA CYS A 111 -3.46 14.73 1.50
C CYS A 111 -4.33 15.97 1.65
N GLU A 112 -5.36 16.10 0.82
CA GLU A 112 -6.28 17.21 0.90
C GLU A 112 -7.04 17.20 2.21
N LEU A 113 -7.50 16.03 2.66
CA LEU A 113 -8.20 15.90 3.93
C LEU A 113 -7.29 16.26 5.10
N GLU A 114 -6.06 15.78 5.12
CA GLU A 114 -5.10 16.12 6.18
C GLU A 114 -4.76 17.61 6.19
N ALA A 115 -4.58 18.20 5.02
CA ALA A 115 -4.31 19.63 4.91
C ALA A 115 -5.49 20.46 5.45
N ASN A 116 -6.71 20.05 5.14
CA ASN A 116 -7.90 20.73 5.65
C ASN A 116 -8.02 20.60 7.16
N LEU A 117 -7.72 19.42 7.70
CA LEU A 117 -7.73 19.23 9.15
C LEU A 117 -6.64 20.05 9.84
N SER A 118 -5.46 20.12 9.23
CA SER A 118 -4.33 20.89 9.80
C SER A 118 -4.56 22.40 9.73
N SER A 119 -5.26 22.87 8.69
CA SER A 119 -5.53 24.29 8.50
C SER A 119 -6.84 24.75 9.17
N ALA A 120 -7.66 23.81 9.61
CA ALA A 120 -8.88 24.15 10.33
C ALA A 120 -8.52 24.87 11.63
N PRO A 121 -9.22 25.97 11.95
CA PRO A 121 -8.96 26.63 13.23
C PRO A 121 -9.19 25.64 14.35
N VAL A 122 -8.22 25.60 15.26
CA VAL A 122 -8.39 24.78 16.44
C VAL A 122 -9.52 25.42 17.24
N ASP A 123 -10.65 24.76 17.25
CA ASP A 123 -11.73 25.16 18.11
C ASP A 123 -11.25 24.97 19.53
N GLU A 124 -11.22 26.04 20.29
CA GLU A 124 -10.80 25.98 21.68
C GLU A 124 -11.72 25.09 22.48
N GLY A 125 -12.92 24.93 22.01
CA GLY A 125 -13.81 23.93 22.58
C GLY A 125 -13.40 22.53 22.21
N GLY A 126 -12.77 22.36 21.06
CA GLY A 126 -12.28 21.09 20.58
C GLY A 126 -13.33 20.01 20.52
N VAL A 127 -14.55 20.39 20.40
CA VAL A 127 -15.66 19.46 20.55
C VAL A 127 -16.17 19.05 19.18
N TYR A 128 -16.16 17.80 18.97
CA TYR A 128 -16.68 17.19 17.77
C TYR A 128 -17.61 16.05 18.13
#